data_682ea5c830784c794d7a5d85e5a1a604
#
_entry.id   682ea5c830784c794d7a5d85e5a1a604
#
_cell.length_a   1.000
_cell.length_b   1.000
_cell.length_c   1.000
_cell.angle_alpha   90.00
_cell.angle_beta   90.00
_cell.angle_gamma   90.00
#
_symmetry.space_group_name_H-M   'P 1'
#
loop_
_entity.id
_entity.type
_entity.pdbx_description
1 polymer ?
#
loop_
_entity_poly.entity_id
_entity_poly.type
_entity_poly.pdbx_seq_one_letter_code
_entity_poly.pdbx_strand_id
1 'polypeptide(L)'
;MANGNGHNVGYVRVSTVQQNLDRQLDGIDLDKVFTEKASAKDAKRPVLKECIEYLRAGDTLHLHSIDRLARNLIDLQTIVKQINAKGVSVHFHKENLVFTGDDNPMSKLTLHLMGAFAEFERSIIKERQLEGIRMAQKKGIRFGRNKSLSSEQVEEIKARLASGETKKALAQEFGVSRQTLYTAIA
;
A
#
# COMPACT_ATOMS: atom_id res chain seq x y z
N MET A 1 -23.80 -31.03 20.97
CA MET A 1 -22.96 -30.02 21.61
C MET A 1 -21.52 -30.36 21.22
N ALA A 2 -21.00 -29.73 20.17
CA ALA A 2 -19.62 -29.92 19.79
C ALA A 2 -18.81 -28.77 20.44
N ASN A 3 -18.16 -29.12 21.57
CA ASN A 3 -17.08 -28.29 22.13
C ASN A 3 -15.86 -28.44 21.22
N GLY A 4 -15.91 -27.84 20.06
CA GLY A 4 -14.75 -27.65 19.21
C GLY A 4 -14.15 -26.30 19.58
N ASN A 5 -13.06 -26.31 20.37
CA ASN A 5 -12.21 -25.13 20.44
C ASN A 5 -11.78 -24.82 19.01
N GLY A 6 -12.27 -23.71 18.43
CA GLY A 6 -11.81 -23.21 17.14
C GLY A 6 -10.32 -22.88 17.24
N HIS A 7 -9.61 -22.95 16.13
CA HIS A 7 -8.19 -22.64 16.06
C HIS A 7 -7.95 -21.13 16.13
N ASN A 8 -6.85 -20.75 16.79
CA ASN A 8 -6.29 -19.41 16.74
C ASN A 8 -5.32 -19.32 15.55
N VAL A 9 -5.71 -18.61 14.52
CA VAL A 9 -4.91 -18.50 13.30
C VAL A 9 -4.35 -17.08 13.17
N GLY A 10 -3.04 -16.96 13.02
CA GLY A 10 -2.38 -15.67 12.80
C GLY A 10 -2.20 -15.35 11.32
N TYR A 11 -2.47 -14.10 10.91
CA TYR A 11 -2.02 -13.57 9.62
C TYR A 11 -1.12 -12.36 9.82
N VAL A 12 0.10 -12.47 9.28
CA VAL A 12 1.17 -11.46 9.41
C VAL A 12 1.60 -11.00 8.03
N ARG A 13 1.63 -9.68 7.82
CA ARG A 13 2.13 -9.09 6.57
C ARG A 13 3.39 -8.26 6.82
N VAL A 14 4.44 -8.55 6.07
CA VAL A 14 5.73 -7.86 6.12
C VAL A 14 6.10 -7.29 4.75
N SER A 15 6.68 -6.09 4.73
CA SER A 15 7.11 -5.40 3.51
C SER A 15 8.52 -5.78 3.08
N THR A 16 9.39 -6.20 4.01
CA THR A 16 10.77 -6.61 3.82
C THR A 16 11.17 -7.69 4.82
N VAL A 17 12.19 -8.49 4.47
CA VAL A 17 12.66 -9.68 5.22
C VAL A 17 13.16 -9.37 6.63
N GLN A 18 13.39 -8.11 7.00
CA GLN A 18 13.98 -7.68 8.28
C GLN A 18 13.00 -7.05 9.27
N GLN A 19 11.71 -6.91 8.96
CA GLN A 19 10.76 -6.46 9.97
C GLN A 19 10.38 -7.64 10.87
N ASN A 20 10.70 -7.50 12.18
CA ASN A 20 10.46 -8.51 13.21
C ASN A 20 9.04 -9.07 13.12
N LEU A 21 8.94 -10.29 12.59
CA LEU A 21 7.73 -11.11 12.57
C LEU A 21 7.23 -11.38 14.00
N ASP A 22 8.18 -11.58 14.93
CA ASP A 22 7.93 -12.02 16.29
C ASP A 22 7.17 -10.99 17.14
N ARG A 23 7.18 -9.69 16.78
CA ARG A 23 6.51 -8.64 17.57
C ARG A 23 5.05 -8.41 17.21
N GLN A 24 4.57 -8.91 16.08
CA GLN A 24 3.21 -8.53 15.63
C GLN A 24 2.10 -9.25 16.40
N LEU A 25 2.31 -10.52 16.77
CA LEU A 25 1.35 -11.33 17.50
C LEU A 25 2.02 -12.04 18.68
N ASP A 26 3.03 -11.38 19.29
CA ASP A 26 3.76 -11.89 20.44
C ASP A 26 2.84 -12.07 21.66
N GLY A 27 3.01 -13.17 22.37
CA GLY A 27 2.19 -13.52 23.53
C GLY A 27 0.81 -14.11 23.21
N ILE A 28 0.50 -14.38 21.93
CA ILE A 28 -0.74 -15.04 21.52
C ILE A 28 -0.42 -16.49 21.17
N ASP A 29 -1.14 -17.42 21.79
CA ASP A 29 -1.02 -18.84 21.45
C ASP A 29 -1.76 -19.11 20.14
N LEU A 30 -0.99 -19.34 19.07
CA LEU A 30 -1.49 -19.51 17.70
C LEU A 30 -1.23 -20.92 17.21
N ASP A 31 -2.28 -21.59 16.73
CA ASP A 31 -2.18 -22.92 16.14
C ASP A 31 -1.50 -22.89 14.76
N LYS A 32 -1.67 -21.81 14.00
CA LYS A 32 -1.06 -21.62 12.68
C LYS A 32 -0.86 -20.15 12.34
N VAL A 33 0.25 -19.85 11.69
CA VAL A 33 0.57 -18.48 11.23
C VAL A 33 0.79 -18.48 9.72
N PHE A 34 0.09 -17.57 9.04
CA PHE A 34 0.26 -17.28 7.63
C PHE A 34 1.06 -16.00 7.45
N THR A 35 2.20 -16.08 6.77
CA THR A 35 3.10 -14.93 6.57
C THR A 35 3.10 -14.48 5.11
N GLU A 36 2.57 -13.29 4.86
CA GLU A 36 2.54 -12.66 3.54
C GLU A 36 3.74 -11.72 3.36
N LYS A 37 4.57 -11.98 2.35
CA LYS A 37 5.66 -11.07 1.93
C LYS A 37 5.17 -10.20 0.79
N ALA A 38 4.52 -9.09 1.10
CA ALA A 38 3.98 -8.18 0.10
C ALA A 38 4.01 -6.73 0.56
N SER A 39 4.33 -5.83 -0.37
CA SER A 39 4.19 -4.40 -0.12
C SER A 39 2.70 -4.01 -0.04
N ALA A 40 2.40 -2.87 0.61
CA ALA A 40 1.03 -2.36 0.67
C ALA A 40 0.42 -2.07 -0.72
N LYS A 41 1.26 -1.94 -1.76
CA LYS A 41 0.84 -1.69 -3.16
C LYS A 41 0.52 -2.96 -3.93
N ASP A 42 0.95 -4.13 -3.45
CA ASP A 42 0.74 -5.39 -4.16
C ASP A 42 -0.73 -5.83 -4.06
N ALA A 43 -1.38 -5.96 -5.22
CA ALA A 43 -2.79 -6.38 -5.29
C ALA A 43 -2.95 -7.89 -5.05
N LYS A 44 -1.94 -8.67 -5.38
CA LYS A 44 -1.96 -10.12 -5.25
C LYS A 44 -1.53 -10.51 -3.83
N ARG A 45 -2.42 -11.13 -3.10
CA ARG A 45 -2.21 -11.64 -1.73
C ARG A 45 -2.52 -13.14 -1.71
N PRO A 46 -1.67 -13.97 -2.28
CA PRO A 46 -1.93 -15.41 -2.37
C PRO A 46 -2.03 -16.06 -1.00
N VAL A 47 -1.19 -15.63 -0.03
CA VAL A 47 -1.18 -16.18 1.32
C VAL A 47 -2.42 -15.76 2.11
N LEU A 48 -2.93 -14.53 1.94
CA LEU A 48 -4.21 -14.14 2.54
C LEU A 48 -5.36 -15.00 2.01
N LYS A 49 -5.36 -15.28 0.71
CA LYS A 49 -6.37 -16.14 0.10
C LYS A 49 -6.31 -17.56 0.67
N GLU A 50 -5.12 -18.14 0.75
CA GLU A 50 -4.88 -19.43 1.38
C GLU A 50 -5.31 -19.44 2.85
N CYS A 51 -4.99 -18.39 3.62
CA CYS A 51 -5.43 -18.24 5.00
C CYS A 51 -6.95 -18.26 5.10
N ILE A 52 -7.66 -17.45 4.28
CA ILE A 52 -9.12 -17.42 4.29
C ILE A 52 -9.73 -18.77 3.88
N GLU A 53 -9.12 -19.49 2.95
CA GLU A 53 -9.55 -20.83 2.54
C GLU A 53 -9.38 -21.87 3.67
N TYR A 54 -8.30 -21.74 4.45
CA TYR A 54 -7.99 -22.62 5.56
C TYR A 54 -8.97 -22.48 6.73
N LEU A 55 -9.45 -21.25 7.01
CA LEU A 55 -10.33 -20.93 8.15
C LEU A 55 -11.67 -21.67 8.11
N ARG A 56 -12.13 -22.14 9.27
CA ARG A 56 -13.37 -22.88 9.50
C ARG A 56 -14.24 -22.20 10.56
N ALA A 57 -15.50 -22.56 10.60
CA ALA A 57 -16.43 -22.06 11.61
C ALA A 57 -15.91 -22.37 13.02
N GLY A 58 -15.94 -21.36 13.89
CA GLY A 58 -15.43 -21.41 15.25
C GLY A 58 -13.98 -20.92 15.40
N ASP A 59 -13.21 -20.79 14.30
CA ASP A 59 -11.84 -20.25 14.35
C ASP A 59 -11.83 -18.76 14.66
N THR A 60 -10.67 -18.28 15.15
CA THR A 60 -10.38 -16.86 15.32
C THR A 60 -9.17 -16.49 14.49
N LEU A 61 -9.32 -15.51 13.59
CA LEU A 61 -8.22 -14.90 12.85
C LEU A 61 -7.63 -13.73 13.63
N HIS A 62 -6.37 -13.84 14.02
CA HIS A 62 -5.62 -12.82 14.76
C HIS A 62 -4.75 -12.00 13.81
N LEU A 63 -4.87 -10.67 13.93
CA LEU A 63 -4.09 -9.70 13.16
C LEU A 63 -3.53 -8.64 14.12
N HIS A 64 -2.32 -8.16 13.83
CA HIS A 64 -1.74 -7.09 14.62
C HIS A 64 -2.57 -5.81 14.52
N SER A 65 -2.93 -5.39 13.30
CA SER A 65 -3.63 -4.13 13.03
C SER A 65 -4.41 -4.19 11.72
N ILE A 66 -5.38 -3.29 11.58
CA ILE A 66 -6.26 -3.18 10.41
C ILE A 66 -5.46 -2.98 9.12
N ASP A 67 -4.40 -2.16 9.16
CA ASP A 67 -3.56 -1.89 7.98
C ASP A 67 -2.81 -3.14 7.48
N ARG A 68 -2.68 -4.18 8.30
CA ARG A 68 -2.12 -5.48 7.88
C ARG A 68 -3.10 -6.28 7.03
N LEU A 69 -4.40 -6.17 7.31
CA LEU A 69 -5.43 -6.90 6.56
C LEU A 69 -5.89 -6.14 5.32
N ALA A 70 -6.16 -4.85 5.42
CA ALA A 70 -6.82 -4.08 4.38
C ALA A 70 -6.05 -2.82 4.01
N ARG A 71 -6.32 -2.29 2.81
CA ARG A 71 -5.71 -1.05 2.27
C ARG A 71 -6.63 0.15 2.41
N ASN A 72 -7.90 -0.12 2.44
CA ASN A 72 -8.98 0.84 2.59
C ASN A 72 -10.16 0.16 3.26
N LEU A 73 -11.15 0.95 3.61
CA LEU A 73 -12.31 0.45 4.32
C LEU A 73 -13.15 -0.55 3.53
N ILE A 74 -13.35 -0.32 2.24
CA ILE A 74 -14.17 -1.20 1.39
C ILE A 74 -13.52 -2.60 1.34
N ASP A 75 -12.20 -2.63 1.21
CA ASP A 75 -11.40 -3.86 1.26
C ASP A 75 -11.56 -4.54 2.64
N LEU A 76 -11.45 -3.76 3.74
CA LEU A 76 -11.64 -4.26 5.10
C LEU A 76 -13.04 -4.88 5.28
N GLN A 77 -14.09 -4.15 4.94
CA GLN A 77 -15.47 -4.61 5.07
C GLN A 77 -15.72 -5.89 4.28
N THR A 78 -15.20 -5.94 3.04
CA THR A 78 -15.35 -7.10 2.17
C THR A 78 -14.68 -8.33 2.76
N ILE A 79 -13.41 -8.19 3.21
CA ILE A 79 -12.65 -9.30 3.77
C ILE A 79 -13.25 -9.77 5.09
N VAL A 80 -13.57 -8.84 6.01
CA VAL A 80 -14.18 -9.20 7.31
C VAL A 80 -15.53 -9.87 7.11
N LYS A 81 -16.39 -9.34 6.21
CA LYS A 81 -17.67 -9.96 5.88
C LYS A 81 -17.49 -11.40 5.31
N GLN A 82 -16.52 -11.59 4.42
CA GLN A 82 -16.20 -12.91 3.85
C GLN A 82 -15.77 -13.89 4.94
N ILE A 83 -14.93 -13.48 5.88
CA ILE A 83 -14.43 -14.32 6.98
C ILE A 83 -15.57 -14.64 7.96
N ASN A 84 -16.33 -13.63 8.36
CA ASN A 84 -17.45 -13.79 9.29
C ASN A 84 -18.58 -14.66 8.69
N ALA A 85 -18.80 -14.63 7.36
CA ALA A 85 -19.76 -15.51 6.69
C ALA A 85 -19.39 -17.00 6.80
N LYS A 86 -18.12 -17.33 7.10
CA LYS A 86 -17.66 -18.69 7.41
C LYS A 86 -17.83 -19.06 8.88
N GLY A 87 -18.36 -18.16 9.73
CA GLY A 87 -18.46 -18.37 11.18
C GLY A 87 -17.13 -18.16 11.91
N VAL A 88 -16.21 -17.41 11.35
CA VAL A 88 -14.89 -17.10 11.90
C VAL A 88 -14.89 -15.70 12.50
N SER A 89 -14.29 -15.55 13.69
CA SER A 89 -14.07 -14.25 14.33
C SER A 89 -12.78 -13.62 13.84
N VAL A 90 -12.74 -12.27 13.73
CA VAL A 90 -11.53 -11.51 13.37
C VAL A 90 -11.13 -10.59 14.51
N HIS A 91 -9.90 -10.72 14.99
CA HIS A 91 -9.36 -9.95 16.12
C HIS A 91 -8.18 -9.07 15.69
N PHE A 92 -8.33 -7.75 15.80
CA PHE A 92 -7.28 -6.75 15.59
C PHE A 92 -6.74 -6.31 16.95
N HIS A 93 -5.50 -6.72 17.27
CA HIS A 93 -4.93 -6.53 18.60
C HIS A 93 -4.57 -5.09 18.91
N LYS A 94 -3.97 -4.37 17.95
CA LYS A 94 -3.58 -2.96 18.13
C LYS A 94 -4.77 -2.05 18.41
N GLU A 95 -5.84 -2.25 17.68
CA GLU A 95 -7.08 -1.47 17.82
C GLU A 95 -8.01 -2.02 18.89
N ASN A 96 -7.70 -3.20 19.44
CA ASN A 96 -8.54 -3.94 20.40
C ASN A 96 -9.98 -4.15 19.89
N LEU A 97 -10.10 -4.57 18.63
CA LEU A 97 -11.37 -4.78 17.96
C LEU A 97 -11.58 -6.23 17.60
N VAL A 98 -12.78 -6.74 17.93
CA VAL A 98 -13.21 -8.09 17.56
C VAL A 98 -14.48 -8.01 16.73
N PHE A 99 -14.44 -8.64 15.56
CA PHE A 99 -15.58 -8.80 14.67
C PHE A 99 -16.00 -10.26 14.67
N THR A 100 -17.07 -10.54 15.37
CA THR A 100 -17.71 -11.87 15.38
C THR A 100 -18.69 -11.99 14.23
N GLY A 101 -18.93 -13.22 13.76
CA GLY A 101 -19.92 -13.46 12.70
C GLY A 101 -21.37 -13.17 13.10
N ASP A 102 -21.60 -12.92 14.39
CA ASP A 102 -22.90 -12.54 14.91
C ASP A 102 -23.28 -11.14 14.44
N ASP A 103 -24.56 -10.95 14.13
CA ASP A 103 -25.14 -9.71 13.63
C ASP A 103 -25.15 -8.61 14.71
N ASN A 104 -23.99 -8.30 15.29
CA ASN A 104 -23.83 -7.28 16.31
C ASN A 104 -23.90 -5.88 15.68
N PRO A 105 -24.98 -5.11 15.89
CA PRO A 105 -25.13 -3.77 15.32
C PRO A 105 -23.99 -2.82 15.71
N MET A 106 -23.42 -2.99 16.91
CA MET A 106 -22.32 -2.16 17.40
C MET A 106 -21.03 -2.41 16.62
N SER A 107 -20.70 -3.67 16.29
CA SER A 107 -19.55 -4.00 15.44
C SER A 107 -19.69 -3.42 14.03
N LYS A 108 -20.90 -3.48 13.46
CA LYS A 108 -21.20 -2.85 12.16
C LYS A 108 -21.04 -1.33 12.23
N LEU A 109 -21.58 -0.69 13.27
CA LEU A 109 -21.45 0.76 13.46
C LEU A 109 -19.99 1.17 13.62
N THR A 110 -19.23 0.44 14.43
CA THR A 110 -17.80 0.70 14.64
C THR A 110 -17.03 0.61 13.33
N LEU A 111 -17.30 -0.41 12.51
CA LEU A 111 -16.67 -0.59 11.20
C LEU A 111 -16.99 0.59 10.25
N HIS A 112 -18.24 1.07 10.23
CA HIS A 112 -18.64 2.20 9.42
C HIS A 112 -18.00 3.51 9.90
N LEU A 113 -17.95 3.75 11.22
CA LEU A 113 -17.31 4.92 11.80
C LEU A 113 -15.81 4.97 11.49
N MET A 114 -15.10 3.85 11.68
CA MET A 114 -13.69 3.78 11.36
C MET A 114 -13.41 4.09 9.88
N GLY A 115 -14.33 3.72 9.02
CA GLY A 115 -14.22 4.04 7.62
C GLY A 115 -14.45 5.48 7.28
N ALA A 116 -15.43 6.07 7.87
CA ALA A 116 -15.66 7.50 7.71
C ALA A 116 -14.44 8.30 8.19
N PHE A 117 -13.80 7.88 9.31
CA PHE A 117 -12.56 8.48 9.78
C PHE A 117 -11.40 8.30 8.81
N ALA A 118 -11.24 7.11 8.24
CA ALA A 118 -10.17 6.84 7.28
C ALA A 118 -10.33 7.65 5.97
N GLU A 119 -11.56 7.86 5.51
CA GLU A 119 -11.85 8.73 4.36
C GLU A 119 -11.60 10.20 4.70
N PHE A 120 -11.99 10.62 5.88
CA PHE A 120 -11.74 11.98 6.38
C PHE A 120 -10.24 12.28 6.47
N GLU A 121 -9.44 11.40 7.07
CA GLU A 121 -7.98 11.56 7.12
C GLU A 121 -7.36 11.66 5.72
N ARG A 122 -7.79 10.83 4.79
CA ARG A 122 -7.31 10.91 3.39
C ARG A 122 -7.67 12.23 2.73
N SER A 123 -8.86 12.75 2.98
CA SER A 123 -9.31 14.02 2.41
C SER A 123 -8.46 15.18 2.93
N ILE A 124 -8.16 15.21 4.24
CA ILE A 124 -7.28 16.21 4.86
C ILE A 124 -5.85 16.12 4.30
N ILE A 125 -5.30 14.91 4.17
CA ILE A 125 -3.95 14.71 3.59
C ILE A 125 -3.91 15.24 2.17
N LYS A 126 -4.92 14.94 1.35
CA LYS A 126 -5.03 15.40 -0.04
C LYS A 126 -5.16 16.92 -0.12
N GLU A 127 -5.95 17.51 0.75
CA GLU A 127 -6.13 18.97 0.83
C GLU A 127 -4.80 19.66 1.15
N ARG A 128 -4.10 19.23 2.21
CA ARG A 128 -2.78 19.73 2.58
C ARG A 128 -1.74 19.56 1.48
N GLN A 129 -1.78 18.44 0.77
CA GLN A 129 -0.90 18.19 -0.37
C GLN A 129 -1.15 19.18 -1.51
N LEU A 130 -2.42 19.43 -1.84
CA LEU A 130 -2.81 20.39 -2.88
C LEU A 130 -2.41 21.81 -2.50
N GLU A 131 -2.60 22.19 -1.23
CA GLU A 131 -2.13 23.49 -0.72
C GLU A 131 -0.61 23.62 -0.82
N GLY A 132 0.13 22.59 -0.40
CA GLY A 132 1.59 22.55 -0.53
C GLY A 132 2.07 22.68 -1.98
N ILE A 133 1.41 22.00 -2.92
CA ILE A 133 1.68 22.11 -4.36
C ILE A 133 1.41 23.52 -4.86
N ARG A 134 0.27 24.13 -4.50
CA ARG A 134 -0.07 25.52 -4.88
C ARG A 134 0.95 26.53 -4.35
N MET A 135 1.37 26.35 -3.10
CA MET A 135 2.39 27.23 -2.50
C MET A 135 3.75 27.08 -3.17
N ALA A 136 4.15 25.86 -3.52
CA ALA A 136 5.40 25.60 -4.23
C ALA A 136 5.36 26.14 -5.67
N GLN A 137 4.23 26.02 -6.35
CA GLN A 137 4.01 26.62 -7.68
C GLN A 137 4.12 28.15 -7.65
N LYS A 138 3.52 28.81 -6.62
CA LYS A 138 3.66 30.26 -6.43
C LYS A 138 5.11 30.69 -6.18
N LYS A 139 5.93 29.82 -5.57
CA LYS A 139 7.38 30.05 -5.38
C LYS A 139 8.22 29.71 -6.63
N GLY A 140 7.58 29.35 -7.74
CA GLY A 140 8.28 28.99 -8.98
C GLY A 140 8.94 27.61 -8.97
N ILE A 141 8.66 26.79 -7.95
CA ILE A 141 9.21 25.42 -7.87
C ILE A 141 8.56 24.57 -8.98
N ARG A 142 9.38 24.02 -9.83
CA ARG A 142 8.96 23.15 -10.91
C ARG A 142 8.76 21.73 -10.39
N PHE A 143 7.62 21.13 -10.69
CA PHE A 143 7.32 19.73 -10.40
C PHE A 143 7.60 18.85 -11.61
N GLY A 144 7.88 17.59 -11.33
CA GLY A 144 8.12 16.58 -12.34
C GLY A 144 9.58 16.14 -12.41
N ARG A 145 9.89 15.32 -13.41
CA ARG A 145 11.25 14.83 -13.64
C ARG A 145 12.14 16.00 -14.10
N ASN A 146 13.31 16.12 -13.50
CA ASN A 146 14.32 17.07 -13.97
C ASN A 146 14.65 16.83 -15.45
N LYS A 147 14.85 17.92 -16.19
CA LYS A 147 15.33 17.81 -17.57
C LYS A 147 16.70 17.14 -17.55
N SER A 148 16.91 16.19 -18.45
CA SER A 148 18.19 15.48 -18.57
C SER A 148 19.30 16.35 -19.17
N LEU A 149 18.94 17.45 -19.82
CA LEU A 149 19.84 18.44 -20.39
C LEU A 149 19.48 19.83 -19.87
N SER A 150 20.48 20.63 -19.51
CA SER A 150 20.31 22.04 -19.16
C SER A 150 20.06 22.88 -20.42
N SER A 151 19.57 24.12 -20.23
CA SER A 151 19.37 25.04 -21.36
C SER A 151 20.69 25.33 -22.08
N GLU A 152 21.78 25.49 -21.32
CA GLU A 152 23.15 25.71 -21.85
C GLU A 152 23.64 24.54 -22.69
N GLN A 153 23.45 23.30 -22.18
CA GLN A 153 23.77 22.07 -22.94
C GLN A 153 22.96 21.93 -24.22
N VAL A 154 21.69 22.33 -24.22
CA VAL A 154 20.85 22.31 -25.43
C VAL A 154 21.37 23.28 -26.46
N GLU A 155 21.76 24.51 -26.08
CA GLU A 155 22.33 25.50 -27.01
C GLU A 155 23.71 25.04 -27.54
N GLU A 156 24.56 24.47 -26.69
CA GLU A 156 25.83 23.86 -27.11
C GLU A 156 25.61 22.76 -28.16
N ILE A 157 24.67 21.83 -27.87
CA ILE A 157 24.31 20.75 -28.78
C ILE A 157 23.84 21.31 -30.15
N LYS A 158 23.01 22.37 -30.14
CA LYS A 158 22.53 22.99 -31.36
C LYS A 158 23.68 23.62 -32.19
N ALA A 159 24.59 24.30 -31.52
CA ALA A 159 25.75 24.89 -32.16
C ALA A 159 26.69 23.83 -32.80
N ARG A 160 26.95 22.77 -32.09
CA ARG A 160 27.80 21.65 -32.56
C ARG A 160 27.13 20.82 -33.67
N LEU A 161 25.79 20.72 -33.65
CA LEU A 161 25.06 20.15 -34.81
C LEU A 161 25.17 21.03 -36.06
N ALA A 162 25.16 22.34 -35.90
CA ALA A 162 25.33 23.27 -37.03
C ALA A 162 26.76 23.23 -37.61
N SER A 163 27.76 22.86 -36.79
CA SER A 163 29.15 22.63 -37.26
C SER A 163 29.38 21.25 -37.88
N GLY A 164 28.33 20.40 -37.98
CA GLY A 164 28.40 19.12 -38.69
C GLY A 164 28.59 17.90 -37.82
N GLU A 165 28.57 18.03 -36.50
CA GLU A 165 28.65 16.88 -35.60
C GLU A 165 27.38 16.02 -35.65
N THR A 166 27.54 14.72 -35.40
CA THR A 166 26.39 13.80 -35.50
C THR A 166 25.60 13.75 -34.18
N LYS A 167 24.26 13.71 -34.33
CA LYS A 167 23.36 13.55 -33.18
C LYS A 167 23.68 12.31 -32.35
N LYS A 168 24.27 11.24 -32.94
CA LYS A 168 24.66 10.02 -32.27
C LYS A 168 25.83 10.27 -31.32
N ALA A 169 26.86 10.98 -31.79
CA ALA A 169 28.05 11.29 -31.01
C ALA A 169 27.68 12.19 -29.81
N LEU A 170 26.93 13.25 -30.05
CA LEU A 170 26.47 14.18 -29.03
C LEU A 170 25.58 13.50 -27.98
N ALA A 171 24.64 12.63 -28.38
CA ALA A 171 23.81 11.89 -27.42
C ALA A 171 24.66 10.98 -26.50
N GLN A 172 25.71 10.38 -27.06
CA GLN A 172 26.63 9.53 -26.28
C GLN A 172 27.50 10.35 -25.33
N GLU A 173 28.02 11.49 -25.77
CA GLU A 173 28.85 12.39 -24.97
C GLU A 173 28.09 12.99 -23.79
N PHE A 174 26.85 13.48 -24.03
CA PHE A 174 25.99 14.03 -22.97
C PHE A 174 25.25 12.97 -22.15
N GLY A 175 25.50 11.70 -22.35
CA GLY A 175 24.93 10.59 -21.55
C GLY A 175 23.41 10.46 -21.65
N VAL A 176 22.82 10.89 -22.80
CA VAL A 176 21.35 10.83 -23.02
C VAL A 176 21.00 9.92 -24.18
N SER A 177 19.76 9.45 -24.20
CA SER A 177 19.26 8.72 -25.36
C SER A 177 19.10 9.65 -26.57
N ARG A 178 19.23 9.10 -27.78
CA ARG A 178 18.99 9.86 -29.01
C ARG A 178 17.59 10.50 -29.00
N GLN A 179 16.58 9.80 -28.50
CA GLN A 179 15.23 10.32 -28.40
C GLN A 179 15.14 11.54 -27.45
N THR A 180 15.84 11.48 -26.29
CA THR A 180 15.93 12.61 -25.36
C THR A 180 16.57 13.83 -26.02
N LEU A 181 17.65 13.62 -26.78
CA LEU A 181 18.32 14.69 -27.54
C LEU A 181 17.38 15.29 -28.58
N TYR A 182 16.72 14.46 -29.40
CA TYR A 182 15.74 14.94 -30.38
C TYR A 182 14.64 15.79 -29.75
N THR A 183 14.08 15.34 -28.64
CA THR A 183 13.02 16.09 -27.92
C THR A 183 13.54 17.38 -27.31
N ALA A 184 14.82 17.45 -26.94
CA ALA A 184 15.40 18.67 -26.35
C ALA A 184 15.75 19.76 -27.35
N ILE A 185 16.08 19.40 -28.62
CA ILE A 185 16.45 20.34 -29.69
C ILE A 185 15.28 20.74 -30.61
N ALA A 186 14.13 20.00 -30.47
CA ALA A 186 12.90 20.35 -31.20
C ALA A 186 12.28 21.64 -30.67
#